data_ce3fe288b6660c21c2ccf0b259b4fc0d
#
_entry.id   ce3fe288b6660c21c2ccf0b259b4fc0d
#
_cell.length_a   1.000
_cell.length_b   1.000
_cell.length_c   1.000
_cell.angle_alpha   90.00
_cell.angle_beta   90.00
_cell.angle_gamma   90.00
#
_symmetry.space_group_name_H-M   'P 1'
#
loop_
_entity.id
_entity.type
_entity.pdbx_description
1 polymer ?
#
loop_
_entity_poly.entity_id
_entity_poly.type
_entity_poly.pdbx_seq_one_letter_code
_entity_poly.pdbx_strand_id
1 'polypeptide(L)'
;KLTLIDNDKAEEWNNAYSLWCGRDALKDGVILANGDTVHPVSVEKTLLAARGEGKRIILALDTVKSLADEEMKVVVDPEKGVRRITKLMDPAEATGEYIGVTLIEGEAAQELADALRATFERDPQLYYEDGYQELVDRGFKVDVAPIGDVSWVEIDNHDDLARGRVIACQY
;
A
#
# COMPACT_ATOMS: atom_id res chain seq x y z
N LYS A 1 17.53 -0.11 -14.76
CA LYS A 1 17.45 -1.55 -15.04
C LYS A 1 16.04 -2.01 -14.72
N LEU A 2 15.36 -2.67 -15.66
CA LEU A 2 14.06 -3.31 -15.44
C LEU A 2 14.28 -4.80 -15.12
N THR A 3 13.55 -5.31 -14.11
CA THR A 3 13.46 -6.74 -13.81
C THR A 3 11.98 -7.12 -13.82
N LEU A 4 11.63 -8.14 -14.58
CA LEU A 4 10.28 -8.71 -14.62
C LEU A 4 10.25 -9.93 -13.71
N ILE A 5 9.17 -10.07 -12.95
CA ILE A 5 8.90 -11.20 -12.07
C ILE A 5 7.56 -11.79 -12.48
N ASP A 6 7.55 -13.05 -12.89
CA ASP A 6 6.33 -13.72 -13.29
C ASP A 6 5.52 -14.16 -12.08
N ASN A 7 4.19 -14.00 -12.18
CA ASN A 7 3.22 -14.58 -11.29
C ASN A 7 2.46 -15.68 -12.05
N ASP A 8 2.73 -16.94 -11.74
CA ASP A 8 2.12 -18.11 -12.36
C ASP A 8 0.65 -18.34 -11.95
N LYS A 9 0.12 -17.52 -11.02
CA LYS A 9 -1.24 -17.55 -10.51
C LYS A 9 -2.05 -16.27 -10.81
N ALA A 10 -1.55 -15.39 -11.67
CA ALA A 10 -2.13 -14.07 -11.89
C ALA A 10 -3.60 -14.08 -12.35
N GLU A 11 -4.06 -15.15 -13.01
CA GLU A 11 -5.45 -15.31 -13.47
C GLU A 11 -6.38 -15.92 -12.39
N GLU A 12 -5.80 -16.56 -11.36
CA GLU A 12 -6.56 -17.32 -10.36
C GLU A 12 -6.53 -16.70 -8.98
N TRP A 13 -5.41 -16.03 -8.62
CA TRP A 13 -5.13 -15.50 -7.28
C TRP A 13 -4.99 -13.99 -7.31
N ASN A 14 -5.29 -13.34 -6.19
CA ASN A 14 -5.17 -11.92 -6.04
C ASN A 14 -3.72 -11.45 -5.76
N ASN A 15 -3.53 -10.16 -5.53
CA ASN A 15 -2.24 -9.48 -5.54
C ASN A 15 -1.36 -9.75 -4.31
N ALA A 16 -1.86 -10.37 -3.22
CA ALA A 16 -1.02 -10.82 -2.11
C ALA A 16 0.07 -11.80 -2.61
N TYR A 17 -0.29 -12.72 -3.49
CA TYR A 17 0.68 -13.63 -4.09
C TYR A 17 1.62 -12.92 -5.07
N SER A 18 1.12 -11.94 -5.83
CA SER A 18 1.96 -11.14 -6.74
C SER A 18 3.09 -10.42 -5.99
N LEU A 19 2.77 -9.78 -4.86
CA LEU A 19 3.79 -9.14 -4.04
C LEU A 19 4.76 -10.16 -3.43
N TRP A 20 4.26 -11.33 -3.00
CA TRP A 20 5.10 -12.40 -2.48
C TRP A 20 6.06 -12.97 -3.52
N CYS A 21 5.69 -13.05 -4.80
CA CYS A 21 6.61 -13.41 -5.88
C CYS A 21 7.80 -12.46 -5.95
N GLY A 22 7.59 -11.17 -5.65
CA GLY A 22 8.62 -10.13 -5.59
C GLY A 22 9.44 -10.07 -4.30
N ARG A 23 9.21 -10.95 -3.32
CA ARG A 23 9.78 -10.88 -1.97
C ARG A 23 11.30 -10.75 -1.88
N ASP A 24 12.04 -11.29 -2.85
CA ASP A 24 13.50 -11.18 -2.84
C ASP A 24 13.99 -9.75 -3.07
N ALA A 25 13.21 -8.93 -3.81
CA ALA A 25 13.51 -7.52 -3.98
C ALA A 25 13.29 -6.69 -2.70
N LEU A 26 12.43 -7.15 -1.79
CA LEU A 26 12.15 -6.45 -0.53
C LEU A 26 13.38 -6.35 0.38
N LYS A 27 14.33 -7.29 0.26
CA LYS A 27 15.55 -7.36 1.11
C LYS A 27 16.46 -6.15 0.96
N ASP A 28 16.40 -5.47 -0.17
CA ASP A 28 17.22 -4.28 -0.47
C ASP A 28 16.53 -2.97 -0.01
N GLY A 29 15.31 -3.07 0.52
CA GLY A 29 14.43 -1.94 0.75
C GLY A 29 13.85 -1.40 -0.56
N VAL A 30 12.54 -1.15 -0.59
CA VAL A 30 11.84 -0.73 -1.81
C VAL A 30 10.79 0.36 -1.52
N ILE A 31 10.44 1.11 -2.56
CA ILE A 31 9.12 1.75 -2.64
C ILE A 31 8.26 0.86 -3.53
N LEU A 32 7.23 0.27 -2.95
CA LEU A 32 6.16 -0.40 -3.67
C LEU A 32 5.19 0.65 -4.20
N ALA A 33 4.77 0.54 -5.44
CA ALA A 33 3.70 1.37 -6.01
C ALA A 33 2.78 0.49 -6.86
N ASN A 34 1.47 0.67 -6.70
CA ASN A 34 0.48 0.04 -7.57
C ASN A 34 0.64 0.56 -9.00
N GLY A 35 0.45 -0.31 -9.99
CA GLY A 35 0.65 0.02 -11.40
C GLY A 35 -0.48 0.86 -12.01
N ASP A 36 -1.58 1.05 -11.29
CA ASP A 36 -2.79 1.78 -11.67
C ASP A 36 -2.97 3.11 -10.92
N THR A 37 -2.07 3.45 -10.00
CA THR A 37 -2.10 4.72 -9.27
C THR A 37 -1.21 5.76 -9.94
N VAL A 38 -1.79 6.89 -10.32
CA VAL A 38 -1.07 8.08 -10.81
C VAL A 38 -0.98 9.10 -9.69
N HIS A 39 0.24 9.45 -9.29
CA HIS A 39 0.51 10.38 -8.21
C HIS A 39 1.81 11.17 -8.47
N PRO A 40 2.04 12.33 -7.81
CA PRO A 40 3.26 13.10 -7.97
C PRO A 40 4.43 12.46 -7.20
N VAL A 41 5.64 12.71 -7.65
CA VAL A 41 6.89 12.27 -6.98
C VAL A 41 7.05 12.82 -5.54
N SER A 42 6.23 13.78 -5.14
CA SER A 42 6.19 14.26 -3.75
C SER A 42 5.71 13.18 -2.78
N VAL A 43 4.94 12.19 -3.24
CA VAL A 43 4.51 11.05 -2.42
C VAL A 43 5.71 10.22 -1.97
N GLU A 44 6.57 9.80 -2.89
CA GLU A 44 7.79 9.04 -2.56
C GLU A 44 8.74 9.87 -1.69
N LYS A 45 8.87 11.18 -1.97
CA LYS A 45 9.67 12.08 -1.14
C LYS A 45 9.13 12.17 0.29
N THR A 46 7.80 12.19 0.46
CA THR A 46 7.15 12.18 1.77
C THR A 46 7.45 10.89 2.52
N LEU A 47 7.34 9.73 1.85
CA LEU A 47 7.69 8.44 2.44
C LEU A 47 9.16 8.38 2.85
N LEU A 48 10.08 8.81 1.98
CA LEU A 48 11.51 8.85 2.29
C LEU A 48 11.84 9.80 3.45
N ALA A 49 11.17 10.94 3.54
CA ALA A 49 11.33 11.89 4.64
C ALA A 49 10.75 11.37 5.98
N ALA A 50 9.76 10.47 5.90
CA ALA A 50 9.16 9.84 7.08
C ALA A 50 10.00 8.69 7.66
N ARG A 51 11.07 8.26 7.00
CA ARG A 51 12.00 7.24 7.51
C ARG A 51 12.53 7.63 8.89
N GLY A 52 12.79 6.64 9.72
CA GLY A 52 13.33 6.88 11.06
C GLY A 52 13.50 5.59 11.83
N GLU A 53 14.12 5.69 13.00
CA GLU A 53 14.38 4.54 13.86
C GLU A 53 13.09 3.78 14.19
N GLY A 54 13.10 2.47 13.97
CA GLY A 54 11.98 1.57 14.21
C GLY A 54 10.87 1.60 13.17
N LYS A 55 10.91 2.50 12.19
CA LYS A 55 9.94 2.54 11.10
C LYS A 55 10.44 1.66 9.95
N ARG A 56 9.75 0.55 9.73
CA ARG A 56 10.15 -0.47 8.76
C ARG A 56 9.20 -0.60 7.57
N ILE A 57 7.92 -0.27 7.77
CA ILE A 57 6.90 -0.18 6.72
C ILE A 57 6.13 1.11 6.94
N ILE A 58 6.02 1.94 5.90
CA ILE A 58 5.35 3.24 5.96
C ILE A 58 4.40 3.36 4.76
N LEU A 59 3.10 3.46 5.04
CA LEU A 59 2.05 3.62 4.03
C LEU A 59 1.86 5.09 3.68
N ALA A 60 1.74 5.42 2.40
CA ALA A 60 1.27 6.73 1.94
C ALA A 60 -0.24 6.84 2.21
N LEU A 61 -0.65 7.82 3.01
CA LEU A 61 -2.03 7.97 3.45
C LEU A 61 -2.61 9.32 3.00
N ASP A 62 -3.69 9.28 2.23
CA ASP A 62 -4.52 10.46 1.97
C ASP A 62 -5.50 10.66 3.13
N THR A 63 -5.36 11.79 3.82
CA THR A 63 -6.23 12.20 4.94
C THR A 63 -7.11 13.39 4.60
N VAL A 64 -7.13 13.81 3.33
CA VAL A 64 -7.82 15.02 2.86
C VAL A 64 -9.08 14.68 2.06
N LYS A 65 -8.98 13.65 1.19
CA LYS A 65 -10.09 13.20 0.34
C LYS A 65 -11.23 12.64 1.19
N SER A 66 -12.47 12.93 0.78
CA SER A 66 -13.65 12.27 1.34
C SER A 66 -13.67 10.81 0.89
N LEU A 67 -13.81 9.90 1.84
CA LEU A 67 -13.79 8.46 1.59
C LEU A 67 -15.15 7.95 1.13
N ALA A 68 -15.14 7.01 0.20
CA ALA A 68 -16.29 6.21 -0.23
C ALA A 68 -16.11 4.73 0.17
N ASP A 69 -17.05 3.87 -0.24
CA ASP A 69 -17.06 2.47 0.18
C ASP A 69 -15.94 1.63 -0.45
N GLU A 70 -15.53 1.98 -1.68
CA GLU A 70 -14.59 1.18 -2.49
C GLU A 70 -13.12 1.35 -2.09
N GLU A 71 -12.79 2.42 -1.36
CA GLU A 71 -11.41 2.78 -1.05
C GLU A 71 -10.78 1.87 0.01
N MET A 72 -9.45 1.77 -0.02
CA MET A 72 -8.67 1.04 0.98
C MET A 72 -8.49 1.90 2.24
N LYS A 73 -9.40 1.73 3.18
CA LYS A 73 -9.52 2.53 4.41
C LYS A 73 -8.53 2.08 5.48
N VAL A 74 -7.95 3.06 6.19
CA VAL A 74 -6.97 2.83 7.26
C VAL A 74 -7.39 3.54 8.53
N VAL A 75 -7.33 2.83 9.65
CA VAL A 75 -7.42 3.39 11.01
C VAL A 75 -6.04 3.46 11.62
N VAL A 76 -5.66 4.62 12.11
CA VAL A 76 -4.33 4.88 12.68
C VAL A 76 -4.43 5.27 14.15
N ASP A 77 -3.62 4.64 14.97
CA ASP A 77 -3.35 5.04 16.35
C ASP A 77 -2.05 5.87 16.36
N PRO A 78 -2.04 7.05 17.00
CA PRO A 78 -0.86 7.93 16.99
C PRO A 78 0.42 7.30 17.55
N GLU A 79 0.30 6.34 18.49
CA GLU A 79 1.44 5.69 19.12
C GLU A 79 1.79 4.34 18.49
N LYS A 80 0.77 3.60 18.06
CA LYS A 80 0.90 2.21 17.60
C LYS A 80 0.94 2.06 16.08
N GLY A 81 0.68 3.13 15.33
CA GLY A 81 0.59 3.11 13.87
C GLY A 81 -0.75 2.52 13.38
N VAL A 82 -0.73 1.81 12.26
CA VAL A 82 -1.91 1.20 11.67
C VAL A 82 -2.55 0.21 12.64
N ARG A 83 -3.87 0.36 12.84
CA ARG A 83 -4.70 -0.56 13.62
C ARG A 83 -5.53 -1.45 12.74
N ARG A 84 -6.03 -0.89 11.64
CA ARG A 84 -6.84 -1.62 10.68
C ARG A 84 -6.62 -1.06 9.28
N ILE A 85 -6.55 -1.95 8.30
CA ILE A 85 -6.53 -1.64 6.87
C ILE A 85 -7.50 -2.59 6.16
N THR A 86 -8.52 -2.06 5.50
CA THR A 86 -9.53 -2.86 4.80
C THR A 86 -10.45 -1.98 3.95
N LYS A 87 -11.02 -2.55 2.90
CA LYS A 87 -12.16 -1.96 2.17
C LYS A 87 -13.49 -2.07 2.96
N LEU A 88 -13.58 -3.05 3.87
CA LEU A 88 -14.82 -3.46 4.54
C LEU A 88 -15.05 -2.74 5.88
N MET A 89 -14.94 -1.41 5.92
CA MET A 89 -15.31 -0.63 7.11
C MET A 89 -16.12 0.61 6.70
N ASP A 90 -16.87 1.18 7.66
CA ASP A 90 -17.54 2.47 7.45
C ASP A 90 -16.47 3.56 7.19
N PRO A 91 -16.60 4.34 6.10
CA PRO A 91 -15.70 5.46 5.83
C PRO A 91 -15.56 6.44 6.99
N ALA A 92 -16.60 6.62 7.81
CA ALA A 92 -16.59 7.50 8.97
C ALA A 92 -15.65 7.04 10.11
N GLU A 93 -15.26 5.77 10.13
CA GLU A 93 -14.32 5.23 11.12
C GLU A 93 -12.85 5.37 10.68
N ALA A 94 -12.60 5.66 9.41
CA ALA A 94 -11.25 5.68 8.85
C ALA A 94 -10.51 6.99 9.16
N THR A 95 -9.21 6.88 9.34
CA THR A 95 -8.29 8.03 9.43
C THR A 95 -7.96 8.58 8.04
N GLY A 96 -7.96 7.72 7.01
CA GLY A 96 -7.66 8.08 5.63
C GLY A 96 -7.64 6.88 4.70
N GLU A 97 -7.23 7.13 3.45
CA GLU A 97 -7.12 6.16 2.37
C GLU A 97 -5.65 5.79 2.11
N TYR A 98 -5.35 4.50 2.03
CA TYR A 98 -4.08 4.03 1.51
C TYR A 98 -4.10 4.09 -0.02
N ILE A 99 -3.15 4.81 -0.60
CA ILE A 99 -3.12 5.11 -2.04
C ILE A 99 -2.30 4.12 -2.88
N GLY A 100 -1.97 2.96 -2.34
CA GLY A 100 -1.20 1.95 -3.07
C GLY A 100 0.30 2.24 -3.17
N VAL A 101 0.86 3.11 -2.31
CA VAL A 101 2.31 3.42 -2.29
C VAL A 101 2.87 3.20 -0.89
N THR A 102 3.90 2.38 -0.77
CA THR A 102 4.49 1.97 0.52
C THR A 102 6.01 2.01 0.46
N LEU A 103 6.64 2.57 1.48
CA LEU A 103 8.07 2.35 1.75
C LEU A 103 8.23 1.10 2.62
N ILE A 104 9.04 0.15 2.17
CA ILE A 104 9.37 -1.08 2.88
C ILE A 104 10.88 -1.14 3.07
N GLU A 105 11.35 -1.12 4.30
CA GLU A 105 12.76 -1.29 4.62
C GLU A 105 13.15 -2.78 4.57
N GLY A 106 14.41 -3.06 4.22
CA GLY A 106 14.88 -4.45 4.05
C GLY A 106 14.73 -5.31 5.31
N GLU A 107 14.78 -4.69 6.49
CA GLU A 107 14.58 -5.37 7.78
C GLU A 107 13.15 -5.90 7.97
N ALA A 108 12.17 -5.44 7.19
CA ALA A 108 10.80 -5.95 7.23
C ALA A 108 10.54 -7.07 6.20
N ALA A 109 11.49 -7.34 5.32
CA ALA A 109 11.28 -8.20 4.16
C ALA A 109 10.79 -9.62 4.55
N GLN A 110 11.39 -10.23 5.58
CA GLN A 110 11.05 -11.58 5.99
C GLN A 110 9.67 -11.63 6.64
N GLU A 111 9.40 -10.72 7.57
CA GLU A 111 8.11 -10.65 8.27
C GLU A 111 6.97 -10.37 7.29
N LEU A 112 7.18 -9.49 6.30
CA LEU A 112 6.20 -9.23 5.26
C LEU A 112 5.99 -10.44 4.36
N ALA A 113 7.05 -11.11 3.93
CA ALA A 113 6.94 -12.32 3.11
C ALA A 113 6.17 -13.44 3.83
N ASP A 114 6.39 -13.61 5.14
CA ASP A 114 5.69 -14.61 5.95
C ASP A 114 4.21 -14.22 6.20
N ALA A 115 3.90 -12.92 6.35
CA ALA A 115 2.55 -12.43 6.46
C ALA A 115 1.77 -12.61 5.14
N LEU A 116 2.38 -12.24 4.01
CA LEU A 116 1.78 -12.44 2.68
C LEU A 116 1.49 -13.91 2.41
N ARG A 117 2.43 -14.81 2.77
CA ARG A 117 2.21 -16.26 2.65
C ARG A 117 1.00 -16.71 3.44
N ALA A 118 0.92 -16.34 4.72
CA ALA A 118 -0.22 -16.70 5.57
C ALA A 118 -1.54 -16.14 5.01
N THR A 119 -1.50 -14.97 4.37
CA THR A 119 -2.66 -14.32 3.76
C THR A 119 -3.19 -15.14 2.59
N PHE A 120 -2.40 -15.43 1.57
CA PHE A 120 -2.89 -16.18 0.40
C PHE A 120 -3.08 -17.68 0.66
N GLU A 121 -2.39 -18.29 1.65
CA GLU A 121 -2.64 -19.67 2.08
C GLU A 121 -3.99 -19.78 2.82
N ARG A 122 -4.43 -18.71 3.52
CA ARG A 122 -5.75 -18.63 4.14
C ARG A 122 -6.86 -18.47 3.11
N ASP A 123 -6.69 -17.53 2.18
CA ASP A 123 -7.60 -17.28 1.05
C ASP A 123 -6.82 -16.61 -0.10
N PRO A 124 -6.67 -17.28 -1.27
CA PRO A 124 -5.93 -16.74 -2.40
C PRO A 124 -6.58 -15.50 -3.05
N GLN A 125 -7.82 -15.13 -2.67
CA GLN A 125 -8.50 -13.93 -3.13
C GLN A 125 -8.20 -12.68 -2.28
N LEU A 126 -7.42 -12.82 -1.22
CA LEU A 126 -7.04 -11.69 -0.38
C LEU A 126 -5.99 -10.80 -1.05
N TYR A 127 -6.01 -9.52 -0.66
CA TYR A 127 -5.11 -8.50 -1.14
C TYR A 127 -3.79 -8.47 -0.33
N TYR A 128 -2.76 -7.82 -0.85
CA TYR A 128 -1.51 -7.64 -0.10
C TYR A 128 -1.70 -6.71 1.12
N GLU A 129 -2.72 -5.86 1.11
CA GLU A 129 -3.13 -5.04 2.25
C GLU A 129 -3.65 -5.90 3.42
N ASP A 130 -4.25 -7.06 3.13
CA ASP A 130 -4.56 -8.06 4.16
C ASP A 130 -3.27 -8.65 4.75
N GLY A 131 -2.18 -8.66 3.99
CA GLY A 131 -0.84 -8.99 4.50
C GLY A 131 -0.30 -7.94 5.47
N TYR A 132 -0.56 -6.65 5.23
CA TYR A 132 -0.25 -5.60 6.22
C TYR A 132 -1.13 -5.75 7.46
N GLN A 133 -2.42 -6.08 7.32
CA GLN A 133 -3.26 -6.37 8.47
C GLN A 133 -2.75 -7.57 9.27
N GLU A 134 -2.32 -8.62 8.60
CA GLU A 134 -1.70 -9.79 9.25
C GLU A 134 -0.45 -9.43 10.06
N LEU A 135 0.40 -8.52 9.54
CA LEU A 135 1.53 -7.97 10.30
C LEU A 135 1.08 -7.22 11.56
N VAL A 136 0.08 -6.34 11.43
CA VAL A 136 -0.49 -5.58 12.56
C VAL A 136 -1.04 -6.53 13.62
N ASP A 137 -1.75 -7.58 13.21
CA ASP A 137 -2.34 -8.57 14.11
C ASP A 137 -1.28 -9.39 14.86
N ARG A 138 -0.10 -9.58 14.25
CA ARG A 138 1.09 -10.18 14.88
C ARG A 138 1.86 -9.21 15.78
N GLY A 139 1.43 -7.95 15.89
CA GLY A 139 2.07 -6.91 16.70
C GLY A 139 3.21 -6.18 16.00
N PHE A 140 3.39 -6.37 14.68
CA PHE A 140 4.35 -5.58 13.92
C PHE A 140 3.79 -4.16 13.70
N LYS A 141 4.62 -3.16 13.92
CA LYS A 141 4.21 -1.77 13.71
C LYS A 141 4.31 -1.40 12.24
N VAL A 142 3.17 -1.03 11.64
CA VAL A 142 3.08 -0.40 10.33
C VAL A 142 2.78 1.08 10.54
N ASP A 143 3.66 1.94 10.05
CA ASP A 143 3.53 3.39 10.17
C ASP A 143 2.81 3.99 8.96
N VAL A 144 2.44 5.27 9.04
CA VAL A 144 1.84 6.02 7.93
C VAL A 144 2.56 7.35 7.72
N ALA A 145 2.51 7.85 6.50
CA ALA A 145 2.93 9.19 6.13
C ALA A 145 1.79 9.89 5.40
N PRO A 146 1.16 10.92 6.00
CA PRO A 146 0.16 11.73 5.31
C PRO A 146 0.78 12.44 4.11
N ILE A 147 0.14 12.28 2.93
CA ILE A 147 0.67 12.83 1.67
C ILE A 147 0.31 14.30 1.45
N GLY A 148 -0.58 14.86 2.29
CA GLY A 148 -1.07 16.22 2.15
C GLY A 148 -2.11 16.38 1.01
N ASP A 149 -2.36 17.63 0.63
CA ASP A 149 -3.28 17.96 -0.45
C ASP A 149 -2.55 17.83 -1.81
N VAL A 150 -2.51 16.61 -2.34
CA VAL A 150 -1.93 16.30 -3.65
C VAL A 150 -2.98 15.66 -4.56
N SER A 151 -2.93 15.99 -5.84
CA SER A 151 -3.80 15.34 -6.82
C SER A 151 -3.26 13.95 -7.17
N TRP A 152 -4.08 12.94 -7.02
CA TRP A 152 -3.79 11.56 -7.42
C TRP A 152 -5.07 10.85 -7.87
N VAL A 153 -4.94 9.73 -8.54
CA VAL A 153 -6.08 8.90 -8.98
C VAL A 153 -5.66 7.45 -9.15
N GLU A 154 -6.51 6.52 -8.76
CA GLU A 154 -6.47 5.11 -9.17
C GLU A 154 -7.26 4.97 -10.48
N ILE A 155 -6.71 4.24 -11.45
CA ILE A 155 -7.28 4.09 -12.79
C ILE A 155 -8.00 2.76 -12.88
N ASP A 156 -9.30 2.77 -12.64
CA ASP A 156 -10.19 1.61 -12.73
C ASP A 156 -11.01 1.61 -14.03
N ASN A 157 -11.18 2.78 -14.64
CA ASN A 157 -12.01 2.97 -15.81
C ASN A 157 -11.50 4.08 -16.75
N HIS A 158 -12.21 4.30 -17.86
CA HIS A 158 -11.81 5.30 -18.86
C HIS A 158 -11.90 6.76 -18.36
N ASP A 159 -12.82 7.05 -17.45
CA ASP A 159 -12.95 8.39 -16.87
C ASP A 159 -11.78 8.67 -15.91
N ASP A 160 -11.35 7.67 -15.15
CA ASP A 160 -10.16 7.76 -14.31
C ASP A 160 -8.90 7.93 -15.15
N LEU A 161 -8.79 7.20 -16.28
CA LEU A 161 -7.68 7.38 -17.21
C LEU A 161 -7.64 8.81 -17.76
N ALA A 162 -8.80 9.40 -18.07
CA ALA A 162 -8.87 10.79 -18.54
C ALA A 162 -8.40 11.76 -17.43
N ARG A 163 -8.82 11.54 -16.19
CA ARG A 163 -8.34 12.33 -15.02
C ARG A 163 -6.84 12.13 -14.79
N GLY A 164 -6.36 10.89 -14.85
CA GLY A 164 -4.94 10.56 -14.68
C GLY A 164 -4.05 11.28 -15.69
N ARG A 165 -4.48 11.40 -16.96
CA ARG A 165 -3.76 12.18 -17.99
C ARG A 165 -3.65 13.66 -17.63
N VAL A 166 -4.73 14.25 -17.09
CA VAL A 166 -4.71 15.66 -16.65
C VAL A 166 -3.75 15.84 -15.46
N ILE A 167 -3.82 14.93 -14.49
CA ILE A 167 -2.95 14.94 -13.31
C ILE A 167 -1.48 14.79 -13.73
N ALA A 168 -1.17 13.81 -14.57
CA ALA A 168 0.20 13.56 -15.04
C ALA A 168 0.82 14.75 -15.81
N CYS A 169 0.02 15.61 -16.43
CA CYS A 169 0.50 16.84 -17.09
C CYS A 169 0.86 17.97 -16.11
N GLN A 170 0.54 17.83 -14.83
CA GLN A 170 0.82 18.83 -13.80
C GLN A 170 2.19 18.62 -13.10
N TYR A 171 2.85 17.50 -13.38
CA TYR A 171 4.09 17.07 -12.72
C TYR A 171 5.32 17.01 -13.67
#